data_66e4abefc1d03f0bc78b926ba73a26f0
#
_entry.id   66e4abefc1d03f0bc78b926ba73a26f0
#
_cell.length_a   1.000
_cell.length_b   1.000
_cell.length_c   1.000
_cell.angle_alpha   90.00
_cell.angle_beta   90.00
_cell.angle_gamma   90.00
#
_symmetry.space_group_name_H-M   'P 1'
#
loop_
_entity.id
_entity.type
_entity.pdbx_description
1 polymer ?
#
loop_
_entity_poly.entity_id
_entity_poly.type
_entity_poly.pdbx_seq_one_letter_code
_entity_poly.pdbx_strand_id
1 'polypeptide(L)'
;MPKMPKMPIDVMAVLQEATDVEAARSVPLCVSVLLDDTAPDDLTAFVRSSFASASPQARVSVNYFEDAHIAFDARSDMAVIAAGFTPEIGEIVSRLHGEGIPVMVVTTLPECVNGAAEAAGHPIDAADVIAPNPEIDGVVTLHEPLVVTKEGAISGREVDPEDPFSLEPLPMCAAYHEQLRTKMGEWVVAAFREKRLAFAQAFDFVRKPLSMESVRSTAFQNAGIGLVIFIPGADFPIMTLNQTKMVIQIAAAYGQPLSADRVKELAAVVGGGLACRTVARQVAGLVPAVGWVVKA
;
A
#
# COMPACT_ATOMS: atom_id res chain seq x y z
N MET A 1 8.61 -47.11 17.17
CA MET A 1 8.69 -45.78 16.53
C MET A 1 7.76 -44.85 17.31
N PRO A 2 8.26 -43.78 17.90
CA PRO A 2 7.41 -42.79 18.54
C PRO A 2 6.47 -42.18 17.50
N LYS A 3 5.14 -42.22 17.77
CA LYS A 3 4.17 -41.51 16.93
C LYS A 3 4.51 -40.04 16.96
N MET A 4 4.91 -39.47 15.77
CA MET A 4 5.03 -38.04 15.63
C MET A 4 3.73 -37.36 16.10
N PRO A 5 3.81 -36.34 16.95
CA PRO A 5 2.62 -35.60 17.35
C PRO A 5 1.93 -35.09 16.06
N LYS A 6 0.62 -35.30 15.97
CA LYS A 6 -0.19 -34.74 14.88
C LYS A 6 0.07 -33.24 14.85
N MET A 7 0.62 -32.73 13.75
CA MET A 7 0.78 -31.28 13.58
C MET A 7 -0.59 -30.63 13.69
N PRO A 8 -0.73 -29.59 14.51
CA PRO A 8 -2.02 -28.92 14.74
C PRO A 8 -2.46 -28.03 13.54
N ILE A 9 -1.85 -28.22 12.38
CA ILE A 9 -2.08 -27.39 11.17
C ILE A 9 -2.68 -28.26 10.09
N ASP A 10 -3.72 -27.75 9.46
CA ASP A 10 -4.27 -28.33 8.23
C ASP A 10 -3.33 -28.00 7.05
N VAL A 11 -2.45 -28.94 6.73
CA VAL A 11 -1.47 -28.81 5.64
C VAL A 11 -2.14 -28.63 4.27
N MET A 12 -3.33 -29.24 4.08
CA MET A 12 -4.06 -29.09 2.82
C MET A 12 -4.60 -27.66 2.65
N ALA A 13 -5.13 -27.05 3.71
CA ALA A 13 -5.57 -25.67 3.69
C ALA A 13 -4.40 -24.70 3.44
N VAL A 14 -3.21 -25.00 3.95
CA VAL A 14 -2.00 -24.19 3.71
C VAL A 14 -1.51 -24.31 2.26
N LEU A 15 -1.55 -25.51 1.68
CA LEU A 15 -1.18 -25.72 0.28
C LEU A 15 -2.19 -25.06 -0.68
N GLN A 16 -3.47 -25.13 -0.34
CA GLN A 16 -4.50 -24.44 -1.13
C GLN A 16 -4.27 -22.92 -1.11
N GLU A 17 -4.02 -22.34 0.06
CA GLU A 17 -3.68 -20.90 0.17
C GLU A 17 -2.47 -20.53 -0.68
N ALA A 18 -1.41 -21.34 -0.66
CA ALA A 18 -0.23 -21.09 -1.48
C ALA A 18 -0.56 -21.09 -3.00
N THR A 19 -1.46 -21.96 -3.42
CA THR A 19 -1.93 -22.02 -4.83
C THR A 19 -2.76 -20.79 -5.18
N ASP A 20 -3.68 -20.39 -4.30
CA ASP A 20 -4.54 -19.23 -4.51
C ASP A 20 -3.73 -17.93 -4.54
N VAL A 21 -2.73 -17.81 -3.67
CA VAL A 21 -1.80 -16.68 -3.63
C VAL A 21 -0.92 -16.62 -4.89
N GLU A 22 -0.45 -17.78 -5.39
CA GLU A 22 0.32 -17.86 -6.64
C GLU A 22 -0.52 -17.42 -7.83
N ALA A 23 -1.78 -17.83 -7.90
CA ALA A 23 -2.71 -17.38 -8.92
C ALA A 23 -2.98 -15.87 -8.83
N ALA A 24 -3.21 -15.35 -7.61
CA ALA A 24 -3.49 -13.94 -7.38
C ALA A 24 -2.32 -13.00 -7.76
N ARG A 25 -1.06 -13.43 -7.53
CA ARG A 25 0.11 -12.61 -7.92
C ARG A 25 0.41 -12.63 -9.42
N SER A 26 -0.14 -13.59 -10.15
CA SER A 26 0.05 -13.77 -11.59
C SER A 26 -1.01 -13.08 -12.45
N VAL A 27 -1.94 -12.35 -11.84
CA VAL A 27 -2.99 -11.62 -12.54
C VAL A 27 -2.37 -10.49 -13.37
N PRO A 28 -2.73 -10.34 -14.66
CA PRO A 28 -2.24 -9.26 -15.50
C PRO A 28 -2.67 -7.89 -14.98
N LEU A 29 -1.77 -6.91 -15.12
CA LEU A 29 -2.00 -5.52 -14.74
C LEU A 29 -1.77 -4.60 -15.94
N CYS A 30 -2.61 -3.57 -16.05
CA CYS A 30 -2.43 -2.46 -16.95
C CYS A 30 -2.47 -1.15 -16.18
N VAL A 31 -1.39 -0.35 -16.25
CA VAL A 31 -1.26 0.92 -15.52
C VAL A 31 -0.96 2.03 -16.51
N SER A 32 -1.73 3.12 -16.46
CA SER A 32 -1.46 4.35 -17.19
C SER A 32 -0.76 5.35 -16.28
N VAL A 33 0.48 5.73 -16.62
CA VAL A 33 1.25 6.79 -15.97
C VAL A 33 1.12 8.05 -16.83
N LEU A 34 0.55 9.08 -16.26
CA LEU A 34 0.29 10.37 -16.88
C LEU A 34 1.18 11.40 -16.20
N LEU A 35 2.05 12.02 -16.96
CA LEU A 35 3.02 12.99 -16.48
C LEU A 35 2.61 14.37 -16.99
N ASP A 36 2.23 15.23 -16.05
CA ASP A 36 1.94 16.63 -16.31
C ASP A 36 3.23 17.37 -16.64
N ASP A 37 3.30 18.02 -17.82
CA ASP A 37 4.49 18.77 -18.27
C ASP A 37 4.79 19.97 -17.36
N THR A 38 3.82 20.42 -16.56
CA THR A 38 4.01 21.48 -15.56
C THR A 38 4.47 20.92 -14.19
N ALA A 39 4.51 19.61 -14.02
CA ALA A 39 4.98 19.01 -12.76
C ALA A 39 6.51 19.11 -12.64
N PRO A 40 7.05 19.25 -11.41
CA PRO A 40 8.49 19.24 -11.18
C PRO A 40 9.18 18.00 -11.76
N ASP A 41 10.34 18.19 -12.38
CA ASP A 41 11.12 17.13 -13.03
C ASP A 41 11.47 15.98 -12.07
N ASP A 42 11.80 16.29 -10.81
CA ASP A 42 12.12 15.32 -9.79
C ASP A 42 10.90 14.48 -9.38
N LEU A 43 9.69 15.09 -9.34
CA LEU A 43 8.44 14.37 -9.12
C LEU A 43 8.11 13.44 -10.28
N THR A 44 8.19 13.93 -11.52
CA THR A 44 7.91 13.12 -12.71
C THR A 44 8.89 11.95 -12.84
N ALA A 45 10.18 12.18 -12.55
CA ALA A 45 11.20 11.13 -12.50
C ALA A 45 10.92 10.11 -11.40
N PHE A 46 10.49 10.56 -10.22
CA PHE A 46 10.13 9.70 -9.09
C PHE A 46 8.93 8.81 -9.44
N VAL A 47 7.83 9.39 -9.95
CA VAL A 47 6.63 8.61 -10.32
C VAL A 47 6.97 7.62 -11.43
N ARG A 48 7.63 8.04 -12.49
CA ARG A 48 8.06 7.16 -13.59
C ARG A 48 8.93 6.01 -13.10
N SER A 49 9.89 6.27 -12.21
CA SER A 49 10.77 5.23 -11.65
C SER A 49 10.02 4.27 -10.71
N SER A 50 9.07 4.78 -9.93
CA SER A 50 8.25 3.99 -9.02
C SER A 50 7.35 2.98 -9.75
N PHE A 51 6.85 3.34 -10.93
CA PHE A 51 6.04 2.47 -11.77
C PHE A 51 6.84 1.73 -12.86
N ALA A 52 8.17 1.83 -12.86
CA ALA A 52 8.99 0.96 -13.69
C ALA A 52 8.88 -0.50 -13.18
N SER A 53 8.43 -1.39 -14.04
CA SER A 53 8.23 -2.80 -13.67
C SER A 53 8.99 -3.73 -14.63
N ALA A 54 9.67 -4.73 -14.06
CA ALA A 54 10.26 -5.84 -14.79
C ALA A 54 9.33 -7.06 -14.86
N SER A 55 8.13 -6.99 -14.26
CA SER A 55 7.16 -8.07 -14.25
C SER A 55 6.54 -8.25 -15.64
N PRO A 56 6.57 -9.46 -16.22
CA PRO A 56 5.97 -9.71 -17.53
C PRO A 56 4.43 -9.59 -17.51
N GLN A 57 3.80 -9.61 -16.35
CA GLN A 57 2.36 -9.45 -16.18
C GLN A 57 1.94 -7.98 -16.09
N ALA A 58 2.87 -7.04 -15.87
CA ALA A 58 2.54 -5.63 -15.75
C ALA A 58 2.83 -4.89 -17.07
N ARG A 59 1.79 -4.33 -17.67
CA ARG A 59 1.89 -3.39 -18.77
C ARG A 59 1.77 -1.97 -18.23
N VAL A 60 2.79 -1.16 -18.42
CA VAL A 60 2.82 0.24 -18.01
C VAL A 60 2.94 1.11 -19.26
N SER A 61 1.99 2.01 -19.46
CA SER A 61 2.07 3.07 -20.48
C SER A 61 2.43 4.39 -19.81
N VAL A 62 3.34 5.16 -20.40
CA VAL A 62 3.75 6.46 -19.88
C VAL A 62 3.46 7.50 -20.94
N ASN A 63 2.65 8.50 -20.62
CA ASN A 63 2.26 9.58 -21.51
C ASN A 63 2.43 10.92 -20.80
N TYR A 64 2.90 11.92 -21.55
CA TYR A 64 2.96 13.31 -21.10
C TYR A 64 1.71 14.05 -21.56
N PHE A 65 1.32 15.08 -20.83
CA PHE A 65 0.21 15.95 -21.19
C PHE A 65 0.44 17.38 -20.70
N GLU A 66 -0.07 18.35 -21.44
CA GLU A 66 -0.03 19.78 -21.11
C GLU A 66 -1.44 20.35 -20.86
N ASP A 67 -2.47 19.63 -21.29
CA ASP A 67 -3.88 20.05 -21.22
C ASP A 67 -4.82 18.84 -20.98
N ALA A 68 -6.12 19.07 -21.07
CA ALA A 68 -7.12 18.01 -20.90
C ALA A 68 -7.07 16.88 -21.94
N HIS A 69 -6.27 17.00 -23.01
CA HIS A 69 -6.16 16.00 -24.08
C HIS A 69 -5.16 14.91 -23.72
N ILE A 70 -5.53 14.06 -22.78
CA ILE A 70 -4.71 12.93 -22.36
C ILE A 70 -4.97 11.69 -23.20
N ALA A 71 -3.90 10.92 -23.47
CA ALA A 71 -3.98 9.59 -24.04
C ALA A 71 -3.80 8.56 -22.93
N PHE A 72 -4.80 7.69 -22.73
CA PHE A 72 -4.74 6.59 -21.77
C PHE A 72 -5.34 5.31 -22.36
N ASP A 73 -4.97 4.16 -21.82
CA ASP A 73 -5.59 2.88 -22.22
C ASP A 73 -6.87 2.69 -21.40
N ALA A 74 -8.04 2.67 -22.05
CA ALA A 74 -9.34 2.46 -21.39
C ALA A 74 -9.45 1.10 -20.67
N ARG A 75 -8.48 0.19 -20.88
CA ARG A 75 -8.39 -1.08 -20.16
C ARG A 75 -7.44 -1.01 -18.97
N SER A 76 -6.97 0.18 -18.61
CA SER A 76 -6.12 0.34 -17.45
C SER A 76 -6.84 -0.03 -16.16
N ASP A 77 -6.18 -0.80 -15.32
CA ASP A 77 -6.66 -1.09 -13.97
C ASP A 77 -6.60 0.15 -13.07
N MET A 78 -5.63 1.04 -13.33
CA MET A 78 -5.49 2.33 -12.67
C MET A 78 -4.79 3.34 -13.55
N ALA A 79 -4.97 4.61 -13.24
CA ALA A 79 -4.13 5.69 -13.70
C ALA A 79 -3.38 6.33 -12.52
N VAL A 80 -2.15 6.75 -12.75
CA VAL A 80 -1.40 7.59 -11.82
C VAL A 80 -1.00 8.87 -12.54
N ILE A 81 -1.23 10.01 -11.90
CA ILE A 81 -0.90 11.32 -12.44
C ILE A 81 0.20 11.93 -11.57
N ALA A 82 1.34 12.28 -12.17
CA ALA A 82 2.28 13.20 -11.55
C ALA A 82 1.79 14.62 -11.85
N ALA A 83 1.17 15.27 -10.88
CA ALA A 83 0.44 16.52 -11.09
C ALA A 83 1.27 17.76 -10.72
N GLY A 84 1.24 18.75 -11.61
CA GLY A 84 1.80 20.06 -11.44
C GLY A 84 0.74 21.16 -11.32
N PHE A 85 0.76 22.10 -12.26
CA PHE A 85 -0.11 23.29 -12.27
C PHE A 85 -1.21 23.26 -13.34
N THR A 86 -1.44 22.12 -14.01
CA THR A 86 -2.45 22.02 -15.05
C THR A 86 -3.85 22.31 -14.49
N PRO A 87 -4.54 23.39 -14.96
CA PRO A 87 -5.84 23.79 -14.41
C PRO A 87 -6.92 22.73 -14.57
N GLU A 88 -6.84 21.91 -15.62
CA GLU A 88 -7.84 20.89 -15.98
C GLU A 88 -7.65 19.56 -15.23
N ILE A 89 -6.77 19.52 -14.24
CA ILE A 89 -6.45 18.27 -13.51
C ILE A 89 -7.69 17.59 -12.94
N GLY A 90 -8.63 18.36 -12.40
CA GLY A 90 -9.89 17.84 -11.87
C GLY A 90 -10.79 17.23 -12.95
N GLU A 91 -10.87 17.85 -14.15
CA GLU A 91 -11.60 17.31 -15.30
C GLU A 91 -10.99 15.98 -15.77
N ILE A 92 -9.66 15.91 -15.85
CA ILE A 92 -8.92 14.69 -16.21
C ILE A 92 -9.27 13.55 -15.26
N VAL A 93 -9.18 13.79 -13.94
CA VAL A 93 -9.52 12.80 -12.91
C VAL A 93 -10.97 12.37 -13.02
N SER A 94 -11.90 13.33 -13.17
CA SER A 94 -13.34 13.05 -13.32
C SER A 94 -13.65 12.20 -14.54
N ARG A 95 -12.96 12.44 -15.66
CA ARG A 95 -13.11 11.66 -16.90
C ARG A 95 -12.60 10.23 -16.73
N LEU A 96 -11.45 10.02 -16.10
CA LEU A 96 -10.91 8.68 -15.83
C LEU A 96 -11.82 7.89 -14.89
N HIS A 97 -12.34 8.53 -13.83
CA HIS A 97 -13.35 7.92 -12.95
C HIS A 97 -14.62 7.57 -13.70
N GLY A 98 -15.06 8.40 -14.65
CA GLY A 98 -16.21 8.13 -15.52
C GLY A 98 -16.03 6.87 -16.37
N GLU A 99 -14.81 6.53 -16.75
CA GLU A 99 -14.45 5.28 -17.44
C GLU A 99 -14.25 4.09 -16.47
N GLY A 100 -14.45 4.31 -15.16
CA GLY A 100 -14.27 3.28 -14.14
C GLY A 100 -12.80 3.01 -13.79
N ILE A 101 -11.89 3.92 -14.11
CA ILE A 101 -10.46 3.80 -13.82
C ILE A 101 -10.16 4.54 -12.51
N PRO A 102 -9.74 3.85 -11.43
CA PRO A 102 -9.25 4.50 -10.21
C PRO A 102 -8.01 5.34 -10.50
N VAL A 103 -7.96 6.55 -9.93
CA VAL A 103 -6.89 7.53 -10.20
C VAL A 103 -6.14 7.87 -8.93
N MET A 104 -4.82 7.79 -8.98
CA MET A 104 -3.92 8.29 -7.96
C MET A 104 -3.25 9.57 -8.46
N VAL A 105 -3.42 10.67 -7.76
CA VAL A 105 -2.77 11.95 -8.07
C VAL A 105 -1.60 12.16 -7.12
N VAL A 106 -0.38 12.14 -7.64
CA VAL A 106 0.86 12.35 -6.86
C VAL A 106 1.36 13.76 -7.12
N THR A 107 1.53 14.53 -6.07
CA THR A 107 1.95 15.93 -6.19
C THR A 107 2.81 16.39 -5.02
N THR A 108 3.67 17.37 -5.26
CA THR A 108 4.39 18.14 -4.23
C THR A 108 3.76 19.52 -3.99
N LEU A 109 2.60 19.77 -4.63
CA LEU A 109 1.85 21.04 -4.61
C LEU A 109 0.36 20.78 -4.34
N PRO A 110 -0.01 20.06 -3.25
CA PRO A 110 -1.37 19.59 -3.05
C PRO A 110 -2.41 20.72 -2.99
N GLU A 111 -2.06 21.87 -2.44
CA GLU A 111 -2.93 23.03 -2.36
C GLU A 111 -3.27 23.58 -3.74
N CYS A 112 -2.27 23.64 -4.64
CA CYS A 112 -2.46 24.10 -6.01
C CYS A 112 -3.35 23.13 -6.81
N VAL A 113 -3.07 21.83 -6.72
CA VAL A 113 -3.85 20.79 -7.41
C VAL A 113 -5.31 20.81 -6.94
N ASN A 114 -5.54 20.85 -5.61
CA ASN A 114 -6.89 20.87 -5.05
C ASN A 114 -7.61 22.17 -5.41
N GLY A 115 -6.91 23.32 -5.30
CA GLY A 115 -7.49 24.62 -5.63
C GLY A 115 -7.86 24.74 -7.10
N ALA A 116 -7.04 24.26 -8.02
CA ALA A 116 -7.34 24.20 -9.45
C ALA A 116 -8.55 23.33 -9.75
N ALA A 117 -8.61 22.12 -9.15
CA ALA A 117 -9.72 21.20 -9.32
C ALA A 117 -11.05 21.76 -8.78
N GLU A 118 -11.03 22.41 -7.62
CA GLU A 118 -12.20 23.08 -7.03
C GLU A 118 -12.67 24.26 -7.89
N ALA A 119 -11.73 25.10 -8.35
CA ALA A 119 -12.03 26.25 -9.20
C ALA A 119 -12.66 25.84 -10.54
N ALA A 120 -12.23 24.72 -11.12
CA ALA A 120 -12.78 24.14 -12.33
C ALA A 120 -14.13 23.42 -12.10
N GLY A 121 -14.58 23.27 -10.85
CA GLY A 121 -15.83 22.56 -10.50
C GLY A 121 -15.74 21.03 -10.54
N HIS A 122 -14.53 20.49 -10.58
CA HIS A 122 -14.23 19.07 -10.55
C HIS A 122 -13.31 18.71 -9.37
N PRO A 123 -13.78 18.80 -8.11
CA PRO A 123 -12.96 18.53 -6.93
C PRO A 123 -12.46 17.07 -6.94
N ILE A 124 -11.22 16.88 -6.54
CA ILE A 124 -10.60 15.56 -6.40
C ILE A 124 -10.82 15.07 -4.97
N ASP A 125 -11.14 13.78 -4.79
CA ASP A 125 -11.22 13.20 -3.44
C ASP A 125 -9.84 13.29 -2.76
N ALA A 126 -9.82 13.78 -1.53
CA ALA A 126 -8.59 13.89 -0.76
C ALA A 126 -7.88 12.55 -0.55
N ALA A 127 -8.60 11.43 -0.61
CA ALA A 127 -8.03 10.09 -0.54
C ALA A 127 -7.21 9.72 -1.80
N ASP A 128 -7.48 10.35 -2.92
CA ASP A 128 -6.80 10.11 -4.20
C ASP A 128 -5.59 11.03 -4.40
N VAL A 129 -5.44 12.08 -3.58
CA VAL A 129 -4.30 13.00 -3.62
C VAL A 129 -3.20 12.53 -2.69
N ILE A 130 -2.08 12.13 -3.26
CA ILE A 130 -0.91 11.66 -2.54
C ILE A 130 0.16 12.74 -2.56
N ALA A 131 0.40 13.33 -1.39
CA ALA A 131 1.40 14.36 -1.22
C ALA A 131 2.28 14.09 0.02
N PRO A 132 3.51 14.64 0.08
CA PRO A 132 4.31 14.60 1.29
C PRO A 132 3.60 15.36 2.42
N ASN A 133 3.83 14.91 3.66
CA ASN A 133 3.41 15.69 4.81
C ASN A 133 4.55 16.65 5.22
N PRO A 134 4.35 17.96 5.22
CA PRO A 134 5.37 18.92 5.60
C PRO A 134 5.79 18.82 7.08
N GLU A 135 4.95 18.21 7.92
CA GLU A 135 5.20 18.05 9.37
C GLU A 135 5.95 16.76 9.71
N ILE A 136 7.02 16.43 8.98
CA ILE A 136 7.87 15.31 9.41
C ILE A 136 8.84 15.78 10.47
N ASP A 137 8.92 15.05 11.59
CA ASP A 137 9.97 15.22 12.60
C ASP A 137 11.37 15.26 11.97
N GLY A 138 12.05 16.39 12.08
CA GLY A 138 13.42 16.60 11.62
C GLY A 138 13.58 17.08 10.17
N VAL A 139 12.53 17.22 9.41
CA VAL A 139 12.56 17.92 8.11
C VAL A 139 12.14 19.37 8.35
N VAL A 140 13.12 20.26 8.33
CA VAL A 140 12.84 21.71 8.33
C VAL A 140 12.29 22.03 6.95
N THR A 141 10.97 22.22 6.86
CA THR A 141 10.36 22.80 5.66
C THR A 141 10.79 24.28 5.62
N LEU A 142 11.61 24.61 4.63
CA LEU A 142 12.02 26.01 4.39
C LEU A 142 10.88 26.83 3.77
N HIS A 143 9.73 26.24 3.52
CA HIS A 143 8.62 26.84 2.81
C HIS A 143 7.38 26.91 3.71
N GLU A 144 6.79 28.08 3.83
CA GLU A 144 5.46 28.23 4.41
C GLU A 144 4.44 27.49 3.53
N PRO A 145 3.43 26.84 4.12
CA PRO A 145 2.40 26.17 3.35
C PRO A 145 1.67 27.19 2.47
N LEU A 146 1.59 26.87 1.18
CA LEU A 146 0.81 27.65 0.22
C LEU A 146 -0.67 27.35 0.47
N VAL A 147 -1.46 28.36 0.71
CA VAL A 147 -2.90 28.24 0.86
C VAL A 147 -3.57 28.87 -0.34
N VAL A 148 -4.23 28.04 -1.16
CA VAL A 148 -5.09 28.53 -2.25
C VAL A 148 -6.45 28.89 -1.63
N THR A 149 -6.85 30.14 -1.73
CA THR A 149 -8.18 30.57 -1.27
C THR A 149 -9.25 30.16 -2.27
N LYS A 150 -10.54 30.20 -1.83
CA LYS A 150 -11.70 29.89 -2.71
C LYS A 150 -11.79 30.82 -3.94
N GLU A 151 -11.18 31.99 -3.87
CA GLU A 151 -11.08 32.95 -4.97
C GLU A 151 -9.88 32.70 -5.88
N GLY A 152 -9.12 31.62 -5.67
CA GLY A 152 -7.93 31.31 -6.44
C GLY A 152 -6.70 32.11 -6.04
N ALA A 153 -6.78 32.95 -4.99
CA ALA A 153 -5.63 33.68 -4.47
C ALA A 153 -4.75 32.76 -3.62
N ILE A 154 -3.46 32.84 -3.82
CA ILE A 154 -2.46 32.09 -3.05
C ILE A 154 -2.01 32.97 -1.89
N SER A 155 -2.21 32.51 -0.66
CA SER A 155 -1.78 33.22 0.54
C SER A 155 -0.66 32.45 1.25
N GLY A 156 0.30 33.18 1.82
CA GLY A 156 1.39 32.58 2.61
C GLY A 156 2.79 32.99 2.18
N ARG A 157 2.97 33.45 0.96
CA ARG A 157 4.20 34.09 0.45
C ARG A 157 3.80 35.18 -0.52
N GLU A 158 4.60 36.23 -0.69
CA GLU A 158 4.46 37.12 -1.84
C GLU A 158 4.78 36.31 -3.11
N VAL A 159 3.75 35.65 -3.61
CA VAL A 159 3.77 34.96 -4.90
C VAL A 159 3.31 35.98 -5.91
N ASP A 160 4.06 36.16 -6.98
CA ASP A 160 3.57 36.92 -8.12
C ASP A 160 2.39 36.15 -8.73
N PRO A 161 1.14 36.66 -8.64
CA PRO A 161 -0.02 35.96 -9.16
C PRO A 161 -0.01 35.86 -10.70
N GLU A 162 0.89 36.60 -11.37
CA GLU A 162 1.09 36.54 -12.82
C GLU A 162 2.16 35.49 -13.21
N ASP A 163 2.94 34.94 -12.23
CA ASP A 163 3.92 33.90 -12.46
C ASP A 163 3.60 32.64 -11.62
N PRO A 164 2.85 31.67 -12.15
CA PRO A 164 2.56 30.41 -11.47
C PRO A 164 3.82 29.59 -11.15
N PHE A 165 4.95 29.87 -11.79
CA PHE A 165 6.24 29.22 -11.50
C PHE A 165 6.97 29.82 -10.30
N SER A 166 6.46 30.93 -9.71
CA SER A 166 6.95 31.44 -8.42
C SER A 166 6.58 30.55 -7.24
N LEU A 167 5.69 29.55 -7.44
CA LEU A 167 5.33 28.53 -6.46
C LEU A 167 6.46 27.49 -6.37
N GLU A 168 7.18 27.48 -5.27
CA GLU A 168 8.22 26.48 -5.05
C GLU A 168 7.57 25.17 -4.56
N PRO A 169 7.71 24.07 -5.32
CA PRO A 169 7.24 22.77 -4.89
C PRO A 169 8.02 22.30 -3.67
N LEU A 170 7.43 21.42 -2.86
CA LEU A 170 8.13 20.76 -1.78
C LEU A 170 9.31 19.96 -2.34
N PRO A 171 10.55 20.14 -1.81
CA PRO A 171 11.73 19.48 -2.36
C PRO A 171 11.62 17.97 -2.19
N MET A 172 11.95 17.21 -3.24
CA MET A 172 11.95 15.76 -3.23
C MET A 172 13.17 15.20 -2.47
N CYS A 173 13.17 15.35 -1.14
CA CYS A 173 14.18 14.75 -0.27
C CYS A 173 13.91 13.26 0.00
N ALA A 174 14.91 12.54 0.54
CA ALA A 174 14.80 11.12 0.83
C ALA A 174 13.61 10.76 1.75
N ALA A 175 13.29 11.63 2.72
CA ALA A 175 12.16 11.44 3.62
C ALA A 175 10.82 11.54 2.87
N TYR A 176 10.69 12.47 1.94
CA TYR A 176 9.49 12.61 1.12
C TYR A 176 9.34 11.49 0.11
N HIS A 177 10.44 11.00 -0.47
CA HIS A 177 10.41 9.78 -1.28
C HIS A 177 9.82 8.59 -0.51
N GLU A 178 10.31 8.32 0.71
CA GLU A 178 9.81 7.18 1.52
C GLU A 178 8.34 7.38 1.92
N GLN A 179 7.94 8.63 2.24
CA GLN A 179 6.53 8.92 2.53
C GLN A 179 5.64 8.69 1.32
N LEU A 180 5.98 9.25 0.17
CA LEU A 180 5.21 9.07 -1.06
C LEU A 180 5.10 7.58 -1.43
N ARG A 181 6.20 6.83 -1.38
CA ARG A 181 6.19 5.38 -1.62
C ARG A 181 5.24 4.65 -0.68
N THR A 182 5.25 5.01 0.60
CA THR A 182 4.37 4.40 1.61
C THR A 182 2.91 4.73 1.32
N LYS A 183 2.57 6.01 1.13
CA LYS A 183 1.20 6.47 0.85
C LYS A 183 0.65 5.90 -0.47
N MET A 184 1.45 5.90 -1.54
CA MET A 184 1.09 5.29 -2.83
C MET A 184 0.79 3.80 -2.67
N GLY A 185 1.62 3.08 -1.90
CA GLY A 185 1.41 1.66 -1.64
C GLY A 185 0.17 1.39 -0.79
N GLU A 186 -0.09 2.20 0.23
CA GLU A 186 -1.32 2.12 1.04
C GLU A 186 -2.57 2.37 0.19
N TRP A 187 -2.52 3.35 -0.69
CA TRP A 187 -3.60 3.65 -1.63
C TRP A 187 -3.89 2.44 -2.55
N VAL A 188 -2.84 1.85 -3.16
CA VAL A 188 -2.99 0.66 -4.02
C VAL A 188 -3.59 -0.51 -3.25
N VAL A 189 -3.14 -0.77 -2.02
CA VAL A 189 -3.66 -1.86 -1.18
C VAL A 189 -5.13 -1.65 -0.82
N ALA A 190 -5.54 -0.41 -0.59
CA ALA A 190 -6.93 -0.05 -0.29
C ALA A 190 -7.84 -0.17 -1.52
N ALA A 191 -7.39 0.36 -2.67
CA ALA A 191 -8.18 0.42 -3.90
C ALA A 191 -8.34 -0.97 -4.58
N PHE A 192 -7.31 -1.84 -4.53
CA PHE A 192 -7.26 -3.07 -5.34
C PHE A 192 -7.21 -4.35 -4.50
N ARG A 193 -8.26 -4.63 -3.72
CA ARG A 193 -8.30 -5.81 -2.83
C ARG A 193 -7.99 -7.13 -3.52
N GLU A 194 -8.50 -7.34 -4.74
CA GLU A 194 -8.32 -8.59 -5.49
C GLU A 194 -6.98 -8.68 -6.23
N LYS A 195 -6.41 -7.52 -6.63
CA LYS A 195 -5.15 -7.45 -7.41
C LYS A 195 -3.94 -7.00 -6.61
N ARG A 196 -4.07 -6.76 -5.29
CA ARG A 196 -2.99 -6.22 -4.43
C ARG A 196 -1.70 -7.04 -4.47
N LEU A 197 -1.79 -8.38 -4.61
CA LEU A 197 -0.60 -9.24 -4.74
C LEU A 197 0.08 -9.08 -6.10
N ALA A 198 -0.69 -8.94 -7.18
CA ALA A 198 -0.14 -8.65 -8.50
C ALA A 198 0.56 -7.29 -8.52
N PHE A 199 -0.03 -6.26 -7.89
CA PHE A 199 0.61 -4.96 -7.72
C PHE A 199 1.90 -5.04 -6.90
N ALA A 200 1.93 -5.79 -5.79
CA ALA A 200 3.13 -5.98 -4.99
C ALA A 200 4.23 -6.75 -5.73
N GLN A 201 3.84 -7.67 -6.62
CA GLN A 201 4.78 -8.38 -7.50
C GLN A 201 5.37 -7.44 -8.57
N ALA A 202 4.55 -6.53 -9.11
CA ALA A 202 4.96 -5.60 -10.15
C ALA A 202 5.74 -4.39 -9.60
N PHE A 203 5.33 -3.86 -8.44
CA PHE A 203 5.83 -2.60 -7.89
C PHE A 203 6.27 -2.77 -6.44
N ASP A 204 7.52 -2.52 -6.17
CA ASP A 204 8.17 -2.77 -4.87
C ASP A 204 7.61 -1.90 -3.74
N PHE A 205 7.14 -0.67 -4.03
CA PHE A 205 6.57 0.22 -3.03
C PHE A 205 5.24 -0.31 -2.42
N VAL A 206 4.58 -1.26 -3.08
CA VAL A 206 3.35 -1.89 -2.58
C VAL A 206 3.63 -2.97 -1.54
N ARG A 207 4.83 -3.57 -1.54
CA ARG A 207 5.17 -4.75 -0.72
C ARG A 207 5.07 -4.51 0.78
N LYS A 208 5.66 -3.41 1.26
CA LYS A 208 5.65 -3.05 2.68
C LYS A 208 4.24 -2.72 3.20
N PRO A 209 3.46 -1.84 2.54
CA PRO A 209 2.07 -1.58 2.92
C PRO A 209 1.19 -2.83 2.92
N LEU A 210 1.28 -3.67 1.90
CA LEU A 210 0.52 -4.93 1.85
C LEU A 210 0.89 -5.88 2.98
N SER A 211 2.18 -5.99 3.30
CA SER A 211 2.65 -6.83 4.42
C SER A 211 2.13 -6.32 5.76
N MET A 212 2.15 -5.00 5.96
CA MET A 212 1.63 -4.38 7.19
C MET A 212 0.11 -4.56 7.32
N GLU A 213 -0.63 -4.45 6.22
CA GLU A 213 -2.06 -4.73 6.18
C GLU A 213 -2.35 -6.19 6.52
N SER A 214 -1.62 -7.14 5.94
CA SER A 214 -1.74 -8.57 6.22
C SER A 214 -1.49 -8.90 7.70
N VAL A 215 -0.48 -8.26 8.32
CA VAL A 215 -0.18 -8.41 9.75
C VAL A 215 -1.32 -7.85 10.61
N ARG A 216 -1.79 -6.64 10.32
CA ARG A 216 -2.89 -5.99 11.06
C ARG A 216 -4.18 -6.78 10.96
N SER A 217 -4.55 -7.21 9.76
CA SER A 217 -5.76 -8.00 9.49
C SER A 217 -5.71 -9.34 10.25
N THR A 218 -4.58 -10.06 10.18
CA THR A 218 -4.40 -11.34 10.89
C THR A 218 -4.42 -11.16 12.41
N ALA A 219 -3.78 -10.09 12.92
CA ALA A 219 -3.80 -9.80 14.35
C ALA A 219 -5.22 -9.53 14.85
N PHE A 220 -6.01 -8.75 14.08
CA PHE A 220 -7.40 -8.45 14.39
C PHE A 220 -8.29 -9.72 14.36
N GLN A 221 -8.15 -10.57 13.33
CA GLN A 221 -8.86 -11.83 13.22
C GLN A 221 -8.53 -12.75 14.40
N ASN A 222 -7.26 -12.88 14.77
CA ASN A 222 -6.84 -13.73 15.88
C ASN A 222 -7.32 -13.19 17.23
N ALA A 223 -7.37 -11.87 17.41
CA ALA A 223 -7.96 -11.25 18.61
C ALA A 223 -9.46 -11.59 18.71
N GLY A 224 -10.21 -11.51 17.61
CA GLY A 224 -11.61 -11.91 17.56
C GLY A 224 -11.84 -13.38 17.91
N ILE A 225 -11.00 -14.28 17.38
CA ILE A 225 -11.06 -15.71 17.70
C ILE A 225 -10.82 -15.94 19.19
N GLY A 226 -9.82 -15.30 19.79
CA GLY A 226 -9.50 -15.41 21.21
C GLY A 226 -10.61 -14.91 22.14
N LEU A 227 -11.45 -13.96 21.68
CA LEU A 227 -12.61 -13.46 22.42
C LEU A 227 -13.82 -14.40 22.38
N VAL A 228 -13.99 -15.17 21.29
CA VAL A 228 -15.18 -16.02 21.08
C VAL A 228 -14.98 -17.44 21.58
N ILE A 229 -13.75 -17.96 21.54
CA ILE A 229 -13.46 -19.35 21.92
C ILE A 229 -13.09 -19.42 23.40
N PHE A 230 -14.02 -19.88 24.22
CA PHE A 230 -13.84 -20.03 25.68
C PHE A 230 -13.16 -21.35 26.09
N ILE A 231 -12.92 -22.28 25.18
CA ILE A 231 -12.26 -23.57 25.45
C ILE A 231 -10.74 -23.37 25.30
N PRO A 232 -9.97 -23.52 26.41
CA PRO A 232 -8.52 -23.35 26.35
C PRO A 232 -7.85 -24.26 25.32
N GLY A 233 -7.14 -23.69 24.35
CA GLY A 233 -6.40 -24.42 23.32
C GLY A 233 -7.19 -24.80 22.06
N ALA A 234 -8.51 -24.59 22.01
CA ALA A 234 -9.30 -24.84 20.80
C ALA A 234 -9.12 -23.76 19.74
N ASP A 235 -8.70 -22.57 20.12
CA ASP A 235 -8.33 -21.42 19.26
C ASP A 235 -6.99 -21.62 18.54
N PHE A 236 -6.14 -22.47 19.10
CA PHE A 236 -4.74 -22.64 18.68
C PHE A 236 -4.57 -23.08 17.21
N PRO A 237 -5.27 -24.10 16.69
CA PRO A 237 -5.12 -24.52 15.30
C PRO A 237 -5.53 -23.44 14.31
N ILE A 238 -6.59 -22.67 14.61
CA ILE A 238 -7.12 -21.63 13.75
C ILE A 238 -6.16 -20.45 13.70
N MET A 239 -5.68 -19.97 14.86
CA MET A 239 -4.71 -18.89 14.93
C MET A 239 -3.40 -19.25 14.22
N THR A 240 -2.94 -20.50 14.36
CA THR A 240 -1.74 -20.99 13.67
C THR A 240 -1.92 -21.01 12.16
N LEU A 241 -3.08 -21.45 11.67
CA LEU A 241 -3.40 -21.43 10.25
C LEU A 241 -3.40 -19.98 9.72
N ASN A 242 -4.06 -19.05 10.42
CA ASN A 242 -4.08 -17.64 10.02
C ASN A 242 -2.68 -17.03 9.96
N GLN A 243 -1.82 -17.32 10.92
CA GLN A 243 -0.42 -16.86 10.90
C GLN A 243 0.37 -17.47 9.75
N THR A 244 0.15 -18.75 9.43
CA THR A 244 0.81 -19.40 8.30
C THR A 244 0.37 -18.77 6.97
N LYS A 245 -0.94 -18.52 6.80
CA LYS A 245 -1.47 -17.82 5.63
C LYS A 245 -0.88 -16.41 5.48
N MET A 246 -0.83 -15.65 6.57
CA MET A 246 -0.21 -14.32 6.59
C MET A 246 1.26 -14.36 6.09
N VAL A 247 2.06 -15.31 6.58
CA VAL A 247 3.47 -15.41 6.17
C VAL A 247 3.59 -15.82 4.71
N ILE A 248 2.70 -16.68 4.20
CA ILE A 248 2.64 -17.03 2.76
C ILE A 248 2.33 -15.79 1.92
N GLN A 249 1.36 -14.98 2.31
CA GLN A 249 0.99 -13.74 1.61
C GLN A 249 2.15 -12.73 1.61
N ILE A 250 2.84 -12.56 2.73
CA ILE A 250 4.02 -11.70 2.82
C ILE A 250 5.14 -12.24 1.92
N ALA A 251 5.44 -13.54 1.97
CA ALA A 251 6.45 -14.16 1.12
C ALA A 251 6.14 -13.96 -0.37
N ALA A 252 4.87 -14.11 -0.75
CA ALA A 252 4.42 -13.84 -2.12
C ALA A 252 4.58 -12.39 -2.54
N ALA A 253 4.23 -11.44 -1.67
CA ALA A 253 4.41 -10.00 -1.93
C ALA A 253 5.87 -9.64 -2.23
N TYR A 254 6.82 -10.34 -1.59
CA TYR A 254 8.26 -10.18 -1.86
C TYR A 254 8.80 -11.10 -2.97
N GLY A 255 7.93 -11.71 -3.76
CA GLY A 255 8.33 -12.53 -4.90
C GLY A 255 9.00 -13.86 -4.53
N GLN A 256 8.86 -14.33 -3.27
CA GLN A 256 9.46 -15.59 -2.87
C GLN A 256 8.72 -16.78 -3.51
N PRO A 257 9.45 -17.82 -3.96
CA PRO A 257 8.81 -19.01 -4.53
C PRO A 257 8.05 -19.79 -3.46
N LEU A 258 6.79 -20.11 -3.73
CA LEU A 258 5.90 -20.86 -2.85
C LEU A 258 5.87 -22.35 -3.22
N SER A 259 7.04 -23.01 -3.24
CA SER A 259 7.08 -24.47 -3.47
C SER A 259 6.43 -25.24 -2.32
N ALA A 260 5.79 -26.36 -2.61
CA ALA A 260 5.11 -27.19 -1.61
C ALA A 260 6.01 -27.57 -0.42
N ASP A 261 7.30 -27.80 -0.67
CA ASP A 261 8.25 -28.15 0.39
C ASP A 261 8.57 -26.95 1.29
N ARG A 262 8.78 -25.76 0.72
CA ARG A 262 8.97 -24.52 1.50
C ARG A 262 7.73 -24.16 2.30
N VAL A 263 6.54 -24.35 1.74
CA VAL A 263 5.26 -24.12 2.43
C VAL A 263 5.12 -25.07 3.63
N LYS A 264 5.50 -26.35 3.48
CA LYS A 264 5.51 -27.33 4.59
C LYS A 264 6.54 -26.96 5.66
N GLU A 265 7.75 -26.56 5.29
CA GLU A 265 8.78 -26.08 6.22
C GLU A 265 8.29 -24.88 7.02
N LEU A 266 7.68 -23.91 6.34
CA LEU A 266 7.10 -22.73 6.98
C LEU A 266 6.01 -23.11 7.98
N ALA A 267 5.08 -23.98 7.57
CA ALA A 267 4.02 -24.48 8.46
C ALA A 267 4.60 -25.22 9.69
N ALA A 268 5.68 -25.98 9.50
CA ALA A 268 6.36 -26.67 10.60
C ALA A 268 7.05 -25.67 11.55
N VAL A 269 7.69 -24.63 11.04
CA VAL A 269 8.34 -23.59 11.86
C VAL A 269 7.33 -22.80 12.66
N VAL A 270 6.26 -22.31 12.03
CA VAL A 270 5.19 -21.54 12.68
C VAL A 270 4.49 -22.42 13.73
N GLY A 271 4.11 -23.65 13.36
CA GLY A 271 3.46 -24.60 14.28
C GLY A 271 4.36 -25.04 15.44
N GLY A 272 5.65 -25.28 15.17
CA GLY A 272 6.64 -25.66 16.18
C GLY A 272 6.92 -24.53 17.17
N GLY A 273 7.07 -23.31 16.72
CA GLY A 273 7.27 -22.13 17.59
C GLY A 273 6.10 -21.91 18.55
N LEU A 274 4.87 -22.10 18.07
CA LEU A 274 3.66 -22.00 18.89
C LEU A 274 3.55 -23.16 19.89
N ALA A 275 3.91 -24.38 19.52
CA ALA A 275 3.94 -25.51 20.43
C ALA A 275 4.94 -25.29 21.58
N CYS A 276 6.15 -24.80 21.28
CA CYS A 276 7.15 -24.43 22.30
C CYS A 276 6.63 -23.34 23.24
N ARG A 277 5.92 -22.32 22.75
CA ARG A 277 5.32 -21.27 23.56
C ARG A 277 4.25 -21.81 24.51
N THR A 278 3.45 -22.79 24.06
CA THR A 278 2.42 -23.44 24.88
C THR A 278 3.06 -24.25 26.01
N VAL A 279 4.11 -25.02 25.71
CA VAL A 279 4.86 -25.77 26.73
C VAL A 279 5.51 -24.81 27.72
N ALA A 280 6.13 -23.72 27.25
CA ALA A 280 6.73 -22.72 28.14
C ALA A 280 5.70 -22.08 29.08
N ARG A 281 4.48 -21.78 28.60
CA ARG A 281 3.37 -21.27 29.44
C ARG A 281 2.89 -22.29 30.47
N GLN A 282 2.82 -23.55 30.09
CA GLN A 282 2.44 -24.64 31.06
C GLN A 282 3.51 -24.78 32.13
N VAL A 283 4.78 -24.78 31.77
CA VAL A 283 5.90 -24.87 32.73
C VAL A 283 5.92 -23.64 33.64
N ALA A 284 5.75 -22.42 33.08
CA ALA A 284 5.67 -21.21 33.89
C ALA A 284 4.47 -21.19 34.84
N GLY A 285 3.34 -21.80 34.44
CA GLY A 285 2.15 -21.95 35.29
C GLY A 285 2.33 -22.91 36.47
N LEU A 286 3.35 -23.78 36.45
CA LEU A 286 3.72 -24.66 37.54
C LEU A 286 4.54 -23.98 38.65
N VAL A 287 5.05 -22.76 38.38
CA VAL A 287 5.81 -21.96 39.37
C VAL A 287 4.84 -21.03 40.09
N PRO A 288 4.56 -21.27 41.42
CA PRO A 288 3.49 -20.55 42.11
C PRO A 288 3.64 -19.02 42.19
N ALA A 289 4.87 -18.50 42.05
CA ALA A 289 5.16 -17.06 42.14
C ALA A 289 5.03 -16.28 40.81
N VAL A 290 4.93 -16.97 39.65
CA VAL A 290 4.96 -16.34 38.30
C VAL A 290 3.66 -16.59 37.52
N GLY A 291 2.87 -17.59 37.95
CA GLY A 291 1.72 -18.08 37.19
C GLY A 291 0.58 -17.07 36.97
N TRP A 292 0.45 -16.05 37.79
CA TRP A 292 -0.58 -15.02 37.62
C TRP A 292 -0.16 -13.89 36.66
N VAL A 293 1.13 -13.60 36.56
CA VAL A 293 1.68 -12.56 35.64
C VAL A 293 1.65 -13.04 34.18
N VAL A 294 1.73 -14.36 33.95
CA VAL A 294 1.74 -14.96 32.61
C VAL A 294 0.33 -15.16 32.03
N LYS A 295 -0.72 -15.03 32.86
CA LYS A 295 -2.13 -15.20 32.47
C LYS A 295 -2.78 -13.86 32.03
N ALA A 296 -2.13 -12.73 32.23
CA ALA A 296 -2.52 -11.41 31.73
C ALA A 296 -1.82 -11.11 30.41
#